data_fe7939329c98782e0c440b52638a014d
#
_entry.id   fe7939329c98782e0c440b52638a014d
#
_cell.length_a   1.000
_cell.length_b   1.000
_cell.length_c   1.000
_cell.angle_alpha   90.00
_cell.angle_beta   90.00
_cell.angle_gamma   90.00
#
_symmetry.space_group_name_H-M   'P 1'
#
loop_
_entity.id
_entity.type
_entity.pdbx_description
1 polymer ?
#
loop_
_entity_poly.entity_id
_entity_poly.type
_entity_poly.pdbx_seq_one_letter_code
_entity_poly.pdbx_strand_id
1 'polypeptide(L)'
;LGSGLQARRHLEAIHLVREIREVRVWDIVPESVQRYKTDMEAQFGIPVVDCSGDVQAAVSGADIVCTVTAAPEPILFGAHLSAGTHVNAVGACGAANRELDTEAIRRARLFCDSRESCMHEAGDFLIPLRGGEVAESHLLGEIGQVLSGELAGRLSPEDITVYESQGLAVEDLAAGNYVFEKEQKMEAVV
;
A
#
# COMPACT_ATOMS: atom_id res chain seq x y z
N LEU A 1 -0.46 5.54 6.47
CA LEU A 1 -1.40 6.65 6.38
C LEU A 1 -2.81 6.09 6.34
N GLY A 2 -3.66 6.46 7.32
CA GLY A 2 -4.91 5.81 7.68
C GLY A 2 -4.74 4.89 8.89
N SER A 3 -5.78 4.74 9.71
CA SER A 3 -5.77 3.93 10.95
C SER A 3 -6.96 2.93 11.04
N GLY A 4 -7.63 2.72 9.92
CA GLY A 4 -8.80 1.85 9.80
C GLY A 4 -8.46 0.36 9.74
N LEU A 5 -9.44 -0.44 9.28
CA LEU A 5 -9.29 -1.89 9.14
C LEU A 5 -8.14 -2.28 8.21
N GLN A 6 -8.02 -1.62 7.06
CA GLN A 6 -6.95 -1.89 6.10
C GLN A 6 -5.56 -1.66 6.70
N ALA A 7 -5.36 -0.57 7.45
CA ALA A 7 -4.08 -0.32 8.12
C ALA A 7 -3.69 -1.45 9.08
N ARG A 8 -4.65 -2.00 9.81
CA ARG A 8 -4.45 -3.14 10.72
C ARG A 8 -4.05 -4.40 9.98
N ARG A 9 -4.75 -4.72 8.90
CA ARG A 9 -4.48 -5.92 8.08
C ARG A 9 -3.15 -5.82 7.33
N HIS A 10 -2.76 -4.63 6.88
CA HIS A 10 -1.44 -4.41 6.28
C HIS A 10 -0.32 -4.65 7.30
N LEU A 11 -0.43 -4.10 8.52
CA LEU A 11 0.56 -4.37 9.56
C LEU A 11 0.66 -5.86 9.87
N GLU A 12 -0.47 -6.53 10.06
CA GLU A 12 -0.55 -7.97 10.33
C GLU A 12 0.15 -8.78 9.23
N ALA A 13 -0.14 -8.51 7.97
CA ALA A 13 0.44 -9.22 6.83
C ALA A 13 1.95 -8.93 6.67
N ILE A 14 2.35 -7.67 6.76
CA ILE A 14 3.74 -7.27 6.59
C ILE A 14 4.60 -7.83 7.73
N HIS A 15 4.10 -7.85 8.97
CA HIS A 15 4.80 -8.42 10.11
C HIS A 15 5.13 -9.91 9.96
N LEU A 16 4.33 -10.66 9.21
CA LEU A 16 4.60 -12.08 8.93
C LEU A 16 5.82 -12.29 8.03
N VAL A 17 6.20 -11.30 7.22
CA VAL A 17 7.24 -11.43 6.18
C VAL A 17 8.40 -10.45 6.37
N ARG A 18 8.30 -9.52 7.31
CA ARG A 18 9.34 -8.53 7.64
C ARG A 18 9.43 -8.31 9.14
N GLU A 19 10.65 -8.12 9.63
CA GLU A 19 10.88 -7.61 10.98
C GLU A 19 10.51 -6.13 11.04
N ILE A 20 9.42 -5.79 11.73
CA ILE A 20 8.97 -4.42 11.93
C ILE A 20 9.46 -3.93 13.29
N ARG A 21 10.22 -2.85 13.31
CA ARG A 21 10.81 -2.28 14.54
C ARG A 21 9.99 -1.15 15.12
N GLU A 22 9.30 -0.40 14.26
CA GLU A 22 8.47 0.75 14.61
C GLU A 22 7.35 0.89 13.58
N VAL A 23 6.18 1.31 14.03
CA VAL A 23 5.07 1.72 13.19
C VAL A 23 4.79 3.19 13.45
N ARG A 24 4.67 3.98 12.40
CA ARG A 24 4.19 5.36 12.48
C ARG A 24 2.81 5.44 11.86
N VAL A 25 1.87 5.99 12.58
CA VAL A 25 0.48 6.07 12.14
C VAL A 25 0.02 7.52 12.08
N TRP A 26 -0.64 7.86 10.99
CA TRP A 26 -1.29 9.13 10.78
C TRP A 26 -2.73 8.92 10.29
N ASP A 27 -3.64 9.73 10.77
CA ASP A 27 -5.03 9.81 10.30
C ASP A 27 -5.55 11.21 10.59
N ILE A 28 -6.59 11.64 9.84
CA ILE A 28 -7.30 12.90 10.09
C ILE A 28 -8.13 12.86 11.38
N VAL A 29 -8.37 11.67 11.95
CA VAL A 29 -9.14 11.43 13.17
C VAL A 29 -8.20 10.98 14.29
N PRO A 30 -7.74 11.86 15.20
CA PRO A 30 -6.78 11.53 16.24
C PRO A 30 -7.21 10.38 17.15
N GLU A 31 -8.50 10.29 17.47
CA GLU A 31 -9.04 9.19 18.30
C GLU A 31 -8.91 7.83 17.63
N SER A 32 -8.93 7.77 16.31
CA SER A 32 -8.69 6.53 15.55
C SER A 32 -7.22 6.14 15.61
N VAL A 33 -6.31 7.11 15.57
CA VAL A 33 -4.86 6.89 15.76
C VAL A 33 -4.59 6.30 17.15
N GLN A 34 -5.20 6.86 18.19
CA GLN A 34 -5.02 6.36 19.55
C GLN A 34 -5.54 4.92 19.72
N ARG A 35 -6.69 4.61 19.15
CA ARG A 35 -7.22 3.22 19.15
C ARG A 35 -6.29 2.28 18.39
N TYR A 36 -5.86 2.66 17.19
CA TYR A 36 -4.90 1.88 16.40
C TYR A 36 -3.63 1.60 17.19
N LYS A 37 -3.04 2.65 17.78
CA LYS A 37 -1.83 2.54 18.61
C LYS A 37 -2.02 1.54 19.75
N THR A 38 -3.04 1.72 20.56
CA THR A 38 -3.31 0.86 21.73
C THR A 38 -3.46 -0.61 21.31
N ASP A 39 -4.25 -0.86 20.27
CA ASP A 39 -4.57 -2.21 19.82
C ASP A 39 -3.35 -2.90 19.19
N MET A 40 -2.60 -2.19 18.34
CA MET A 40 -1.46 -2.76 17.63
C MET A 40 -0.24 -2.98 18.54
N GLU A 41 0.01 -2.07 19.47
CA GLU A 41 1.03 -2.27 20.50
C GLU A 41 0.71 -3.50 21.37
N ALA A 42 -0.55 -3.66 21.76
CA ALA A 42 -0.98 -4.81 22.56
C ALA A 42 -0.88 -6.14 21.77
N GLN A 43 -1.20 -6.12 20.46
CA GLN A 43 -1.23 -7.32 19.64
C GLN A 43 0.18 -7.78 19.22
N PHE A 44 1.05 -6.85 18.83
CA PHE A 44 2.34 -7.17 18.20
C PHE A 44 3.56 -6.87 19.08
N GLY A 45 3.41 -6.09 20.16
CA GLY A 45 4.54 -5.64 20.97
C GLY A 45 5.50 -4.69 20.24
N ILE A 46 5.05 -4.06 19.14
CA ILE A 46 5.84 -3.13 18.32
C ILE A 46 5.49 -1.71 18.74
N PRO A 47 6.46 -0.81 18.94
CA PRO A 47 6.19 0.60 19.23
C PRO A 47 5.39 1.25 18.11
N VAL A 48 4.30 1.96 18.45
CA VAL A 48 3.49 2.73 17.51
C VAL A 48 3.57 4.20 17.85
N VAL A 49 4.12 4.99 16.94
CA VAL A 49 4.26 6.45 17.06
C VAL A 49 3.05 7.14 16.45
N ASP A 50 2.38 7.96 17.24
CA ASP A 50 1.31 8.83 16.78
C ASP A 50 1.92 10.03 16.04
N CYS A 51 1.61 10.13 14.75
CA CYS A 51 2.02 11.24 13.88
C CYS A 51 0.82 12.11 13.46
N SER A 52 -0.24 12.16 14.28
CA SER A 52 -1.41 13.01 14.02
C SER A 52 -0.99 14.47 13.78
N GLY A 53 -1.45 15.02 12.66
CA GLY A 53 -1.11 16.39 12.26
C GLY A 53 0.19 16.57 11.48
N ASP A 54 1.03 15.53 11.36
CA ASP A 54 2.29 15.61 10.61
C ASP A 54 2.53 14.36 9.75
N VAL A 55 2.00 14.38 8.51
CA VAL A 55 2.22 13.30 7.52
C VAL A 55 3.70 13.12 7.19
N GLN A 56 4.45 14.23 7.15
CA GLN A 56 5.89 14.17 6.82
C GLN A 56 6.64 13.39 7.90
N ALA A 57 6.34 13.60 9.17
CA ALA A 57 6.94 12.84 10.27
C ALA A 57 6.59 11.34 10.17
N ALA A 58 5.38 11.00 9.72
CA ALA A 58 4.99 9.60 9.52
C ALA A 58 5.80 8.91 8.42
N VAL A 59 6.15 9.63 7.36
CA VAL A 59 6.72 9.07 6.12
C VAL A 59 8.25 9.14 6.07
N SER A 60 8.85 10.21 6.59
CA SER A 60 10.29 10.45 6.47
C SER A 60 11.12 9.30 7.02
N GLY A 61 11.95 8.68 6.16
CA GLY A 61 12.81 7.56 6.53
C GLY A 61 12.07 6.24 6.78
N ALA A 62 10.80 6.13 6.39
CA ALA A 62 10.08 4.86 6.45
C ALA A 62 10.54 3.95 5.30
N ASP A 63 10.76 2.65 5.61
CA ASP A 63 11.09 1.65 4.61
C ASP A 63 9.85 1.24 3.81
N ILE A 64 8.68 1.17 4.48
CA ILE A 64 7.40 0.79 3.89
C ILE A 64 6.35 1.84 4.29
N VAL A 65 5.61 2.34 3.32
CA VAL A 65 4.46 3.23 3.51
C VAL A 65 3.22 2.54 2.95
N CYS A 66 2.12 2.53 3.71
CA CYS A 66 0.82 2.10 3.21
C CYS A 66 -0.13 3.31 3.23
N THR A 67 -0.74 3.64 2.10
CA THR A 67 -1.82 4.61 2.01
C THR A 67 -3.13 3.86 1.88
N VAL A 68 -3.98 3.98 2.89
CA VAL A 68 -5.20 3.19 3.06
C VAL A 68 -6.36 4.07 3.55
N THR A 69 -6.46 5.26 2.98
CA THR A 69 -7.49 6.27 3.32
C THR A 69 -8.51 6.42 2.20
N ALA A 70 -9.53 7.21 2.42
CA ALA A 70 -10.46 7.65 1.39
C ALA A 70 -10.20 9.12 0.99
N ALA A 71 -8.95 9.56 1.03
CA ALA A 71 -8.60 10.94 0.69
C ALA A 71 -8.89 11.22 -0.80
N PRO A 72 -9.57 12.33 -1.13
CA PRO A 72 -9.79 12.73 -2.51
C PRO A 72 -8.59 13.48 -3.11
N GLU A 73 -7.71 13.99 -2.26
CA GLU A 73 -6.53 14.80 -2.61
C GLU A 73 -5.26 14.16 -2.01
N PRO A 74 -4.07 14.43 -2.57
CA PRO A 74 -2.83 13.81 -2.11
C PRO A 74 -2.54 14.06 -0.63
N ILE A 75 -2.21 12.98 0.06
CA ILE A 75 -1.69 12.98 1.43
C ILE A 75 -0.25 12.51 1.49
N LEU A 76 0.21 11.74 0.50
CA LEU A 76 1.60 11.30 0.35
C LEU A 76 2.28 12.10 -0.76
N PHE A 77 3.31 12.84 -0.38
CA PHE A 77 4.08 13.68 -1.30
C PHE A 77 5.43 13.02 -1.62
N GLY A 78 5.78 12.99 -2.90
CA GLY A 78 7.04 12.43 -3.37
C GLY A 78 8.27 13.04 -2.70
N ALA A 79 8.20 14.34 -2.38
CA ALA A 79 9.27 15.04 -1.65
C ALA A 79 9.57 14.46 -0.27
N HIS A 80 8.63 13.75 0.35
CA HIS A 80 8.80 13.13 1.67
C HIS A 80 9.34 11.70 1.60
N LEU A 81 9.33 11.07 0.42
CA LEU A 81 9.82 9.70 0.23
C LEU A 81 11.34 9.66 0.20
N SER A 82 11.89 8.76 0.98
CA SER A 82 13.32 8.46 0.99
C SER A 82 13.69 7.47 -0.11
N ALA A 83 14.96 7.46 -0.51
CA ALA A 83 15.47 6.41 -1.37
C ALA A 83 15.25 5.04 -0.73
N GLY A 84 14.84 4.06 -1.53
CA GLY A 84 14.56 2.70 -1.07
C GLY A 84 13.17 2.46 -0.50
N THR A 85 12.36 3.49 -0.28
CA THR A 85 10.98 3.33 0.23
C THR A 85 10.12 2.48 -0.71
N HIS A 86 9.33 1.59 -0.14
CA HIS A 86 8.23 0.88 -0.82
C HIS A 86 6.89 1.46 -0.39
N VAL A 87 6.01 1.72 -1.34
CA VAL A 87 4.65 2.23 -1.08
C VAL A 87 3.61 1.21 -1.55
N ASN A 88 2.70 0.83 -0.66
CA ASN A 88 1.44 0.18 -1.00
C ASN A 88 0.35 1.25 -1.08
N ALA A 89 -0.06 1.60 -2.29
CA ALA A 89 -1.13 2.56 -2.55
C ALA A 89 -2.44 1.79 -2.75
N VAL A 90 -3.38 1.93 -1.81
CA VAL A 90 -4.57 1.06 -1.73
C VAL A 90 -5.87 1.86 -1.59
N GLY A 91 -5.80 3.08 -1.06
CA GLY A 91 -7.01 3.80 -0.68
C GLY A 91 -7.67 4.59 -1.83
N ALA A 92 -6.91 4.91 -2.87
CA ALA A 92 -7.39 5.73 -3.99
C ALA A 92 -8.23 4.93 -4.99
N CYS A 93 -9.37 4.39 -4.55
CA CYS A 93 -10.32 3.73 -5.44
C CYS A 93 -11.15 4.77 -6.21
N GLY A 94 -11.01 4.77 -7.55
CA GLY A 94 -11.74 5.65 -8.46
C GLY A 94 -10.87 6.74 -9.09
N ALA A 95 -11.05 6.91 -10.40
CA ALA A 95 -10.20 7.71 -11.29
C ALA A 95 -10.12 9.22 -10.99
N ALA A 96 -10.90 9.71 -10.01
CA ALA A 96 -10.92 11.11 -9.56
C ALA A 96 -10.28 11.34 -8.19
N ASN A 97 -10.00 10.27 -7.45
CA ASN A 97 -9.41 10.34 -6.11
C ASN A 97 -7.93 9.98 -6.16
N ARG A 98 -7.13 10.56 -5.28
CA ARG A 98 -5.71 10.22 -5.21
C ARG A 98 -5.16 10.43 -3.79
N GLU A 99 -4.32 9.50 -3.37
CA GLU A 99 -3.56 9.61 -2.13
C GLU A 99 -2.12 10.09 -2.36
N LEU A 100 -1.54 9.77 -3.54
CA LEU A 100 -0.18 10.11 -3.93
C LEU A 100 -0.16 11.34 -4.84
N ASP A 101 0.82 12.23 -4.65
CA ASP A 101 1.06 13.32 -5.59
C ASP A 101 1.76 12.84 -6.87
N THR A 102 1.81 13.71 -7.87
CA THR A 102 2.47 13.41 -9.14
C THR A 102 3.96 13.13 -8.98
N GLU A 103 4.62 13.77 -8.01
CA GLU A 103 6.05 13.54 -7.77
C GLU A 103 6.31 12.15 -7.20
N ALA A 104 5.45 11.65 -6.31
CA ALA A 104 5.54 10.29 -5.78
C ALA A 104 5.47 9.26 -6.92
N ILE A 105 4.50 9.42 -7.83
CA ILE A 105 4.39 8.56 -9.02
C ILE A 105 5.62 8.67 -9.92
N ARG A 106 6.05 9.87 -10.28
CA ARG A 106 7.19 10.09 -11.19
C ARG A 106 8.51 9.52 -10.69
N ARG A 107 8.73 9.56 -9.38
CA ARG A 107 9.98 9.05 -8.76
C ARG A 107 10.00 7.53 -8.61
N ALA A 108 8.85 6.89 -8.67
CA ALA A 108 8.72 5.48 -8.34
C ALA A 108 8.81 4.57 -9.58
N ARG A 109 9.24 3.35 -9.35
CA ARG A 109 8.94 2.22 -10.21
C ARG A 109 7.53 1.76 -9.88
N LEU A 110 6.60 1.97 -10.80
CA LEU A 110 5.16 1.75 -10.59
C LEU A 110 4.73 0.38 -11.10
N PHE A 111 4.06 -0.37 -10.24
CA PHE A 111 3.43 -1.66 -10.51
C PHE A 111 1.99 -1.65 -10.04
N CYS A 112 1.15 -2.53 -10.57
CA CYS A 112 -0.24 -2.65 -10.16
C CYS A 112 -0.65 -4.12 -9.93
N ASP A 113 -1.85 -4.32 -9.42
CA ASP A 113 -2.50 -5.63 -9.36
C ASP A 113 -2.99 -6.06 -10.75
N SER A 114 -3.72 -5.19 -11.46
CA SER A 114 -4.18 -5.37 -12.83
C SER A 114 -4.00 -4.09 -13.62
N ARG A 115 -3.36 -4.18 -14.77
CA ARG A 115 -3.21 -3.05 -15.69
C ARG A 115 -4.56 -2.52 -16.17
N GLU A 116 -5.50 -3.43 -16.45
CA GLU A 116 -6.85 -3.05 -16.86
C GLU A 116 -7.55 -2.23 -15.78
N SER A 117 -7.58 -2.71 -14.52
CA SER A 117 -8.20 -1.97 -13.41
C SER A 117 -7.48 -0.65 -13.16
N CYS A 118 -6.15 -0.65 -13.13
CA CYS A 118 -5.34 0.56 -12.92
C CYS A 118 -5.63 1.64 -13.98
N MET A 119 -5.76 1.26 -15.25
CA MET A 119 -6.08 2.18 -16.36
C MET A 119 -7.51 2.74 -16.31
N HIS A 120 -8.37 2.20 -15.45
CA HIS A 120 -9.75 2.67 -15.31
C HIS A 120 -10.01 3.37 -13.97
N GLU A 121 -9.34 2.95 -12.89
CA GLU A 121 -9.72 3.29 -11.53
C GLU A 121 -8.59 3.94 -10.70
N ALA A 122 -7.31 3.75 -11.04
CA ALA A 122 -6.19 4.26 -10.25
C ALA A 122 -5.99 5.76 -10.45
N GLY A 123 -6.64 6.58 -9.65
CA GLY A 123 -6.54 8.03 -9.76
C GLY A 123 -5.13 8.56 -9.51
N ASP A 124 -4.35 7.92 -8.65
CA ASP A 124 -2.94 8.24 -8.41
C ASP A 124 -2.11 8.22 -9.70
N PHE A 125 -2.38 7.27 -10.60
CA PHE A 125 -1.74 7.17 -11.89
C PHE A 125 -2.47 7.93 -12.99
N LEU A 126 -3.81 7.86 -13.04
CA LEU A 126 -4.61 8.42 -14.14
C LEU A 126 -4.61 9.93 -14.17
N ILE A 127 -4.56 10.61 -13.02
CA ILE A 127 -4.55 12.07 -12.96
C ILE A 127 -3.27 12.61 -13.61
N PRO A 128 -2.04 12.20 -13.20
CA PRO A 128 -0.82 12.67 -13.86
C PRO A 128 -0.68 12.17 -15.31
N LEU A 129 -1.22 11.00 -15.66
CA LEU A 129 -1.25 10.51 -17.04
C LEU A 129 -2.09 11.44 -17.93
N ARG A 130 -3.30 11.80 -17.52
CA ARG A 130 -4.19 12.72 -18.25
C ARG A 130 -3.61 14.13 -18.30
N GLY A 131 -2.85 14.54 -17.29
CA GLY A 131 -2.10 15.80 -17.25
C GLY A 131 -0.87 15.82 -18.17
N GLY A 132 -0.48 14.67 -18.75
CA GLY A 132 0.74 14.56 -19.57
C GLY A 132 2.04 14.61 -18.77
N GLU A 133 1.95 14.43 -17.44
CA GLU A 133 3.10 14.51 -16.54
C GLU A 133 3.85 13.17 -16.43
N VAL A 134 3.17 12.07 -16.75
CA VAL A 134 3.74 10.73 -16.94
C VAL A 134 3.18 10.12 -18.23
N ALA A 135 3.89 9.13 -18.78
CA ALA A 135 3.41 8.34 -19.92
C ALA A 135 2.81 7.02 -19.44
N GLU A 136 2.01 6.36 -20.27
CA GLU A 136 1.46 5.03 -19.96
C GLU A 136 2.55 3.99 -19.67
N SER A 137 3.70 4.10 -20.35
CA SER A 137 4.87 3.24 -20.12
C SER A 137 5.49 3.38 -18.72
N HIS A 138 5.07 4.39 -17.93
CA HIS A 138 5.49 4.54 -16.55
C HIS A 138 4.90 3.45 -15.65
N LEU A 139 3.74 2.92 -15.98
CA LEU A 139 3.20 1.70 -15.38
C LEU A 139 3.93 0.50 -15.96
N LEU A 140 4.90 -0.03 -15.22
CA LEU A 140 5.84 -1.04 -15.68
C LEU A 140 5.17 -2.39 -15.92
N GLY A 141 4.28 -2.82 -15.03
CA GLY A 141 3.57 -4.09 -15.17
C GLY A 141 2.79 -4.49 -13.94
N GLU A 142 2.34 -5.72 -13.93
CA GLU A 142 1.53 -6.29 -12.86
C GLU A 142 2.41 -7.02 -11.83
N ILE A 143 1.96 -7.02 -10.58
CA ILE A 143 2.70 -7.68 -9.49
C ILE A 143 2.88 -9.18 -9.74
N GLY A 144 1.92 -9.83 -10.40
CA GLY A 144 2.02 -11.23 -10.81
C GLY A 144 3.24 -11.51 -11.70
N GLN A 145 3.56 -10.59 -12.62
CA GLN A 145 4.75 -10.71 -13.48
C GLN A 145 6.05 -10.56 -12.69
N VAL A 146 6.04 -9.74 -11.63
CA VAL A 146 7.20 -9.62 -10.73
C VAL A 146 7.38 -10.89 -9.91
N LEU A 147 6.29 -11.46 -9.40
CA LEU A 147 6.31 -12.68 -8.59
C LEU A 147 6.71 -13.93 -9.41
N SER A 148 6.32 -13.99 -10.69
CA SER A 148 6.73 -15.06 -11.61
C SER A 148 8.17 -14.91 -12.13
N GLY A 149 8.79 -13.74 -11.91
CA GLY A 149 10.13 -13.43 -12.42
C GLY A 149 10.18 -12.99 -13.88
N GLU A 150 9.02 -12.75 -14.49
CA GLU A 150 8.94 -12.23 -15.87
C GLU A 150 9.35 -10.75 -15.94
N LEU A 151 9.10 -10.02 -14.87
CA LEU A 151 9.42 -8.60 -14.74
C LEU A 151 10.27 -8.34 -13.52
N ALA A 152 11.34 -7.57 -13.67
CA ALA A 152 12.15 -7.15 -12.54
C ALA A 152 11.40 -6.07 -11.72
N GLY A 153 11.21 -6.31 -10.44
CA GLY A 153 10.63 -5.36 -9.50
C GLY A 153 11.61 -4.23 -9.18
N ARG A 154 12.25 -4.28 -8.03
CA ARG A 154 13.31 -3.37 -7.61
C ARG A 154 14.62 -3.70 -8.32
N LEU A 155 15.31 -2.72 -8.88
CA LEU A 155 16.59 -2.89 -9.56
C LEU A 155 17.77 -2.45 -8.69
N SER A 156 17.56 -1.46 -7.81
CA SER A 156 18.56 -0.97 -6.88
C SER A 156 17.99 -0.76 -5.48
N PRO A 157 18.81 -0.79 -4.43
CA PRO A 157 18.35 -0.50 -3.06
C PRO A 157 17.75 0.90 -2.91
N GLU A 158 18.12 1.82 -3.77
CA GLU A 158 17.67 3.21 -3.76
C GLU A 158 16.35 3.44 -4.50
N ASP A 159 15.89 2.47 -5.30
CA ASP A 159 14.63 2.58 -6.04
C ASP A 159 13.47 2.81 -5.07
N ILE A 160 12.68 3.84 -5.32
CA ILE A 160 11.35 3.95 -4.75
C ILE A 160 10.43 3.06 -5.57
N THR A 161 9.64 2.23 -4.93
CA THR A 161 8.68 1.34 -5.60
C THR A 161 7.27 1.63 -5.11
N VAL A 162 6.29 1.70 -6.02
CA VAL A 162 4.88 1.82 -5.71
C VAL A 162 4.15 0.59 -6.25
N TYR A 163 3.35 -0.02 -5.41
CA TYR A 163 2.36 -1.01 -5.78
C TYR A 163 0.98 -0.37 -5.65
N GLU A 164 0.32 -0.19 -6.78
CA GLU A 164 -1.01 0.39 -6.92
C GLU A 164 -2.03 -0.74 -6.91
N SER A 165 -2.85 -0.82 -5.87
CA SER A 165 -3.83 -1.88 -5.67
C SER A 165 -5.25 -1.35 -5.77
N GLN A 166 -5.99 -1.85 -6.75
CA GLN A 166 -7.41 -1.57 -6.92
C GLN A 166 -8.29 -2.67 -6.29
N GLY A 167 -7.66 -3.83 -6.00
CA GLY A 167 -8.35 -5.02 -5.51
C GLY A 167 -8.99 -5.84 -6.63
N LEU A 168 -8.75 -7.13 -6.63
CA LEU A 168 -9.26 -8.04 -7.65
C LEU A 168 -10.13 -9.13 -7.01
N ALA A 169 -11.32 -9.35 -7.54
CA ALA A 169 -12.21 -10.42 -7.10
C ALA A 169 -11.57 -11.81 -7.18
N VAL A 170 -10.58 -12.01 -8.05
CA VAL A 170 -9.83 -13.27 -8.14
C VAL A 170 -8.95 -13.51 -6.90
N GLU A 171 -8.50 -12.46 -6.23
CA GLU A 171 -7.73 -12.57 -4.98
C GLU A 171 -8.63 -13.07 -3.84
N ASP A 172 -9.86 -12.54 -3.73
CA ASP A 172 -10.86 -13.01 -2.77
C ASP A 172 -11.23 -14.47 -3.04
N LEU A 173 -11.38 -14.84 -4.32
CA LEU A 173 -11.68 -16.21 -4.72
C LEU A 173 -10.54 -17.15 -4.36
N ALA A 174 -9.29 -16.77 -4.60
CA ALA A 174 -8.11 -17.57 -4.26
C ALA A 174 -7.97 -17.74 -2.75
N ALA A 175 -8.18 -16.67 -1.98
CA ALA A 175 -8.15 -16.71 -0.51
C ALA A 175 -9.28 -17.59 0.04
N GLY A 176 -10.50 -17.44 -0.49
CA GLY A 176 -11.66 -18.26 -0.11
C GLY A 176 -11.45 -19.75 -0.41
N ASN A 177 -10.90 -20.07 -1.59
CA ASN A 177 -10.58 -21.45 -1.95
C ASN A 177 -9.50 -22.05 -1.03
N TYR A 178 -8.48 -21.28 -0.69
CA TYR A 178 -7.42 -21.73 0.23
C TYR A 178 -7.99 -22.06 1.62
N VAL A 179 -8.85 -21.22 2.16
CA VAL A 179 -9.51 -21.45 3.46
C VAL A 179 -10.38 -22.71 3.39
N PHE A 180 -11.19 -22.83 2.34
CA PHE A 180 -12.08 -23.99 2.14
C PHE A 180 -11.29 -25.31 2.07
N GLU A 181 -10.21 -25.36 1.30
CA GLU A 181 -9.37 -26.57 1.20
C GLU A 181 -8.68 -26.92 2.53
N LYS A 182 -8.30 -25.91 3.33
CA LYS A 182 -7.74 -26.14 4.66
C LYS A 182 -8.74 -26.78 5.61
N GLU A 183 -9.95 -26.26 5.65
CA GLU A 183 -11.03 -26.82 6.50
C GLU A 183 -11.34 -28.27 6.12
N GLN A 184 -11.47 -28.57 4.82
CA GLN A 184 -11.70 -29.96 4.38
C GLN A 184 -10.58 -30.93 4.82
N LYS A 185 -9.32 -30.48 4.77
CA LYS A 185 -8.19 -31.32 5.23
C LYS A 185 -8.20 -31.54 6.75
N MET A 186 -8.64 -30.57 7.52
CA MET A 186 -8.78 -30.70 8.98
C MET A 186 -9.92 -31.67 9.36
N GLU A 187 -11.06 -31.62 8.68
CA GLU A 187 -12.18 -32.55 8.90
C GLU A 187 -11.83 -34.00 8.51
N ALA A 188 -10.97 -34.20 7.50
CA ALA A 188 -10.57 -35.53 7.06
C ALA A 188 -9.57 -36.23 7.99
N VAL A 189 -9.06 -35.57 9.02
CA VAL A 189 -8.09 -36.10 10.00
C VAL A 189 -8.78 -36.51 11.32
N VAL A 190 -10.08 -36.25 11.47
CA VAL A 190 -10.90 -36.65 12.60
C VAL A 190 -11.66 -37.94 12.27
#